data_b942f91d04aa6f9ab2a21e28418be363
#
_entry.id   b942f91d04aa6f9ab2a21e28418be363
#
_cell.length_a   1.000
_cell.length_b   1.000
_cell.length_c   1.000
_cell.angle_alpha   90.00
_cell.angle_beta   90.00
_cell.angle_gamma   90.00
#
_symmetry.space_group_name_H-M   'P 1'
#
loop_
_entity.id
_entity.type
_entity.pdbx_description
1 polymer ?
#
loop_
_entity_poly.entity_id
_entity_poly.type
_entity_poly.pdbx_seq_one_letter_code
_entity_poly.pdbx_strand_id
1 'polypeptide(L)'
;DAAKNDDRAAMVMANTWSHSAPGLMGGHKSPGMTLYFGGLRLLQRTPEGVYFADLAACNAFEAGPVRAEAVTCPTLVVLGNEDKMTGPKQSRAVAGSIEGARVIELDCGHAMLSEQSNAVLAALKTIV
;
A
#
# COMPACT_ATOMS: atom_id res chain seq x y z
N ASP A 1 -7.76 17.50 -6.35
CA ASP A 1 -8.44 18.00 -7.58
C ASP A 1 -8.14 17.14 -8.82
N ALA A 2 -6.90 16.72 -9.08
CA ALA A 2 -6.56 15.91 -10.25
C ALA A 2 -7.29 14.56 -10.29
N ALA A 3 -7.44 13.88 -9.16
CA ALA A 3 -8.18 12.63 -9.09
C ALA A 3 -9.68 12.77 -9.34
N LYS A 4 -10.25 13.97 -9.16
CA LYS A 4 -11.69 14.23 -9.33
C LYS A 4 -12.21 14.01 -10.76
N ASN A 5 -11.32 14.15 -11.74
CA ASN A 5 -11.63 13.99 -13.16
C ASN A 5 -11.03 12.67 -13.72
N ASP A 6 -10.70 11.71 -12.87
CA ASP A 6 -9.94 10.50 -13.23
C ASP A 6 -8.68 10.82 -14.06
N ASP A 7 -8.01 11.91 -13.69
CA ASP A 7 -6.84 12.41 -14.42
C ASP A 7 -5.75 11.34 -14.47
N ARG A 8 -5.33 11.01 -15.68
CA ARG A 8 -4.22 10.09 -15.92
C ARG A 8 -2.95 10.49 -15.18
N ALA A 9 -2.69 11.77 -14.99
CA ALA A 9 -1.53 12.27 -14.25
C ALA A 9 -1.63 11.88 -12.77
N ALA A 10 -2.82 11.93 -12.15
CA ALA A 10 -3.03 11.50 -10.78
C ALA A 10 -2.81 9.99 -10.62
N MET A 11 -3.30 9.18 -11.56
CA MET A 11 -3.09 7.73 -11.57
C MET A 11 -1.60 7.38 -11.71
N VAL A 12 -0.88 8.05 -12.62
CA VAL A 12 0.57 7.89 -12.81
C VAL A 12 1.33 8.24 -11.53
N MET A 13 0.98 9.37 -10.90
CA MET A 13 1.60 9.82 -9.67
C MET A 13 1.38 8.82 -8.52
N ALA A 14 0.14 8.40 -8.28
CA ALA A 14 -0.19 7.42 -7.25
C ALA A 14 0.51 6.08 -7.50
N ASN A 15 0.51 5.60 -8.73
CA ASN A 15 1.21 4.37 -9.10
C ASN A 15 2.73 4.49 -8.87
N THR A 16 3.31 5.66 -9.16
CA THR A 16 4.73 5.93 -8.88
C THR A 16 5.02 5.92 -7.37
N TRP A 17 4.15 6.49 -6.56
CA TRP A 17 4.30 6.51 -5.10
C TRP A 17 4.06 5.15 -4.45
N SER A 18 3.32 4.28 -5.14
CA SER A 18 3.03 2.91 -4.66
C SER A 18 4.19 1.94 -4.84
N HIS A 19 5.23 2.28 -5.59
CA HIS A 19 6.34 1.38 -5.85
C HIS A 19 7.65 1.89 -5.29
N SER A 20 8.50 0.97 -4.84
CA SER A 20 9.90 1.24 -4.54
C SER A 20 10.70 1.60 -5.80
N ALA A 21 11.92 2.13 -5.63
CA ALA A 21 12.79 2.43 -6.75
C ALA A 21 13.07 1.20 -7.65
N PRO A 22 13.39 0.01 -7.12
CA PRO A 22 13.48 -1.22 -7.93
C PRO A 22 12.18 -1.59 -8.63
N GLY A 23 11.02 -1.43 -7.96
CA GLY A 23 9.70 -1.72 -8.53
C GLY A 23 9.36 -0.84 -9.73
N LEU A 24 9.78 0.43 -9.72
CA LEU A 24 9.63 1.36 -10.85
C LEU A 24 10.48 0.96 -12.05
N MET A 25 11.67 0.40 -11.83
CA MET A 25 12.62 0.03 -12.88
C MET A 25 12.42 -1.39 -13.45
N GLY A 26 11.30 -2.01 -13.10
CA GLY A 26 11.00 -3.35 -13.61
C GLY A 26 10.93 -4.43 -12.55
N GLY A 27 11.81 -4.47 -11.58
CA GLY A 27 11.91 -5.28 -10.35
C GLY A 27 11.16 -6.63 -10.22
N HIS A 28 10.47 -7.08 -11.27
CA HIS A 28 9.72 -8.32 -11.26
C HIS A 28 10.62 -9.52 -11.52
N LYS A 29 10.40 -10.62 -10.78
CA LYS A 29 11.20 -11.85 -10.90
C LYS A 29 11.00 -12.57 -12.24
N SER A 30 9.89 -12.30 -12.93
CA SER A 30 9.61 -12.87 -14.26
C SER A 30 10.15 -11.95 -15.35
N PRO A 31 11.02 -12.43 -16.24
CA PRO A 31 11.57 -11.62 -17.34
C PRO A 31 10.45 -11.01 -18.20
N GLY A 32 10.61 -9.75 -18.59
CA GLY A 32 9.66 -9.02 -19.45
C GLY A 32 8.41 -8.49 -18.74
N MET A 33 8.21 -8.77 -17.46
CA MET A 33 7.12 -8.18 -16.67
C MET A 33 7.60 -6.95 -15.89
N THR A 34 6.74 -5.95 -15.80
CA THR A 34 6.97 -4.78 -14.95
C THR A 34 5.84 -4.60 -13.96
N LEU A 35 6.17 -4.36 -12.70
CA LEU A 35 5.18 -4.10 -11.66
C LEU A 35 4.46 -2.77 -11.92
N TYR A 36 5.22 -1.75 -12.31
CA TYR A 36 4.72 -0.42 -12.58
C TYR A 36 3.59 -0.40 -13.62
N PHE A 37 3.81 -1.01 -14.79
CA PHE A 37 2.78 -1.04 -15.83
C PHE A 37 1.59 -1.93 -15.48
N GLY A 38 1.80 -2.98 -14.69
CA GLY A 38 0.71 -3.79 -14.13
C GLY A 38 -0.22 -2.96 -13.25
N GLY A 39 0.34 -2.22 -12.29
CA GLY A 39 -0.41 -1.32 -11.41
C GLY A 39 -1.13 -0.21 -12.17
N LEU A 40 -0.43 0.46 -13.09
CA LEU A 40 -1.03 1.51 -13.91
C LEU A 40 -2.20 1.00 -14.76
N ARG A 41 -2.10 -0.21 -15.32
CA ARG A 41 -3.20 -0.83 -16.09
C ARG A 41 -4.41 -1.13 -15.22
N LEU A 42 -4.22 -1.51 -13.96
CA LEU A 42 -5.33 -1.70 -13.02
C LEU A 42 -6.05 -0.38 -12.76
N LEU A 43 -5.32 0.68 -12.44
CA LEU A 43 -5.88 2.02 -12.23
C LEU A 43 -6.67 2.50 -13.47
N GLN A 44 -6.11 2.34 -14.66
CA GLN A 44 -6.77 2.75 -15.92
C GLN A 44 -8.03 1.93 -16.28
N ARG A 45 -8.24 0.77 -15.66
CA ARG A 45 -9.43 -0.07 -15.86
C ARG A 45 -10.50 0.16 -14.79
N THR A 46 -10.19 0.94 -13.77
CA THR A 46 -11.14 1.33 -12.74
C THR A 46 -12.28 2.15 -13.39
N PRO A 47 -13.55 1.86 -13.08
CA PRO A 47 -14.66 2.67 -13.57
C PRO A 47 -14.52 4.14 -13.19
N GLU A 48 -15.06 5.03 -14.03
CA GLU A 48 -15.03 6.48 -13.81
C GLU A 48 -15.57 6.84 -12.42
N GLY A 49 -14.88 7.75 -11.73
CA GLY A 49 -15.25 8.25 -10.41
C GLY A 49 -14.83 7.35 -9.22
N VAL A 50 -14.58 6.06 -9.43
CA VAL A 50 -14.22 5.13 -8.32
C VAL A 50 -12.89 5.52 -7.70
N TYR A 51 -11.87 5.80 -8.52
CA TYR A 51 -10.55 6.20 -8.03
C TYR A 51 -10.61 7.45 -7.14
N PHE A 52 -11.39 8.45 -7.56
CA PHE A 52 -11.61 9.65 -6.75
C PHE A 52 -12.38 9.34 -5.46
N ALA A 53 -13.45 8.54 -5.54
CA ALA A 53 -14.28 8.19 -4.38
C ALA A 53 -13.46 7.47 -3.30
N ASP A 54 -12.60 6.52 -3.69
CA ASP A 54 -11.74 5.79 -2.78
C ASP A 54 -10.70 6.70 -2.11
N LEU A 55 -10.01 7.55 -2.87
CA LEU A 55 -9.06 8.51 -2.30
C LEU A 55 -9.74 9.53 -1.40
N ALA A 56 -10.95 9.98 -1.74
CA ALA A 56 -11.72 10.91 -0.91
C ALA A 56 -12.13 10.26 0.41
N ALA A 57 -12.56 9.00 0.38
CA ALA A 57 -12.89 8.23 1.58
C ALA A 57 -11.66 8.03 2.49
N CYS A 58 -10.51 7.66 1.93
CA CYS A 58 -9.26 7.55 2.67
C CYS A 58 -8.86 8.89 3.32
N ASN A 59 -8.98 9.98 2.58
CA ASN A 59 -8.62 11.32 3.08
C ASN A 59 -9.58 11.84 4.16
N ALA A 60 -10.84 11.41 4.12
CA ALA A 60 -11.86 11.79 5.11
C ALA A 60 -11.83 10.92 6.38
N PHE A 61 -11.07 9.81 6.39
CA PHE A 61 -11.04 8.89 7.50
C PHE A 61 -10.08 9.36 8.61
N GLU A 62 -10.63 9.96 9.66
CA GLU A 62 -9.85 10.52 10.77
C GLU A 62 -9.79 9.59 12.00
N ALA A 63 -10.63 8.56 12.06
CA ALA A 63 -10.78 7.72 13.23
C ALA A 63 -9.75 6.57 13.36
N GLY A 64 -8.73 6.54 12.50
CA GLY A 64 -7.76 5.44 12.43
C GLY A 64 -7.12 5.07 13.76
N PRO A 65 -6.45 5.99 14.48
CA PRO A 65 -5.82 5.69 15.77
C PRO A 65 -6.79 5.15 16.82
N VAL A 66 -7.94 5.80 16.99
CA VAL A 66 -8.96 5.39 17.98
C VAL A 66 -9.54 4.01 17.65
N ARG A 67 -9.71 3.70 16.36
CA ARG A 67 -10.19 2.38 15.94
C ARG A 67 -9.12 1.31 16.09
N ALA A 68 -7.86 1.67 15.91
CA ALA A 68 -6.73 0.77 16.12
C ALA A 68 -6.64 0.32 17.60
N GLU A 69 -6.85 1.21 18.56
CA GLU A 69 -6.87 0.89 20.00
C GLU A 69 -7.97 -0.13 20.38
N ALA A 70 -9.04 -0.21 19.60
CA ALA A 70 -10.14 -1.16 19.84
C ALA A 70 -9.89 -2.56 19.25
N VAL A 71 -8.77 -2.78 18.56
CA VAL A 71 -8.42 -4.10 18.00
C VAL A 71 -7.89 -5.01 19.10
N THR A 72 -8.57 -6.13 19.33
CA THR A 72 -8.23 -7.10 20.38
C THR A 72 -7.77 -8.46 19.86
N CYS A 73 -7.83 -8.68 18.54
CA CYS A 73 -7.37 -9.92 17.93
C CYS A 73 -5.83 -9.89 17.67
N PRO A 74 -5.20 -11.06 17.55
CA PRO A 74 -3.79 -11.12 17.13
C PRO A 74 -3.58 -10.34 15.83
N THR A 75 -2.66 -9.40 15.85
CA THR A 75 -2.45 -8.47 14.74
C THR A 75 -1.01 -8.51 14.25
N LEU A 76 -0.85 -8.59 12.93
CA LEU A 76 0.41 -8.42 12.24
C LEU A 76 0.31 -7.21 11.30
N VAL A 77 1.19 -6.24 11.49
CA VAL A 77 1.34 -5.09 10.59
C VAL A 77 2.57 -5.33 9.72
N VAL A 78 2.36 -5.38 8.40
CA VAL A 78 3.44 -5.44 7.43
C VAL A 78 3.54 -4.09 6.76
N LEU A 79 4.72 -3.50 6.75
CA LEU A 79 4.94 -2.18 6.15
C LEU A 79 6.15 -2.18 5.21
N GLY A 80 6.09 -1.33 4.19
CA GLY A 80 7.18 -1.12 3.24
C GLY A 80 8.05 0.07 3.65
N ASN A 81 9.36 -0.11 3.68
CA ASN A 81 10.29 0.95 4.06
C ASN A 81 10.32 2.13 3.08
N GLU A 82 9.97 1.87 1.81
CA GLU A 82 9.91 2.86 0.73
C GLU A 82 8.47 3.30 0.39
N ASP A 83 7.47 2.94 1.23
CA ASP A 83 6.08 3.33 1.03
C ASP A 83 5.91 4.85 1.14
N LYS A 84 5.47 5.48 0.05
CA LYS A 84 5.21 6.92 -0.05
C LYS A 84 3.72 7.26 0.02
N MET A 85 2.85 6.24 0.03
CA MET A 85 1.40 6.43 0.18
C MET A 85 1.01 6.46 1.65
N THR A 86 1.42 5.42 2.40
CA THR A 86 1.23 5.30 3.85
C THR A 86 2.59 5.08 4.50
N GLY A 87 3.33 6.15 4.67
CA GLY A 87 4.74 6.09 5.05
C GLY A 87 5.02 5.30 6.34
N PRO A 88 6.20 4.72 6.48
CA PRO A 88 6.55 3.84 7.61
C PRO A 88 6.31 4.46 8.99
N LYS A 89 6.51 5.78 9.13
CA LYS A 89 6.30 6.49 10.39
C LYS A 89 4.83 6.43 10.83
N GLN A 90 3.90 6.68 9.91
CA GLN A 90 2.46 6.66 10.18
C GLN A 90 2.00 5.23 10.44
N SER A 91 2.48 4.27 9.66
CA SER A 91 2.15 2.85 9.82
C SER A 91 2.62 2.31 11.18
N ARG A 92 3.83 2.68 11.64
CA ARG A 92 4.32 2.33 12.99
C ARG A 92 3.48 2.98 14.09
N ALA A 93 3.02 4.21 13.90
CA ALA A 93 2.17 4.88 14.87
C ALA A 93 0.83 4.13 15.05
N VAL A 94 0.21 3.72 13.95
CA VAL A 94 -1.02 2.90 13.99
C VAL A 94 -0.75 1.54 14.63
N ALA A 95 0.33 0.86 14.28
CA ALA A 95 0.70 -0.42 14.89
C ALA A 95 0.92 -0.30 16.40
N GLY A 96 1.53 0.81 16.84
CA GLY A 96 1.75 1.11 18.26
C GLY A 96 0.46 1.35 19.06
N SER A 97 -0.65 1.67 18.41
CA SER A 97 -1.98 1.81 19.04
C SER A 97 -2.69 0.46 19.22
N ILE A 98 -2.19 -0.63 18.63
CA ILE A 98 -2.81 -1.96 18.73
C ILE A 98 -2.02 -2.78 19.74
N GLU A 99 -2.67 -3.17 20.85
CA GLU A 99 -2.01 -3.95 21.88
C GLU A 99 -1.54 -5.31 21.33
N GLY A 100 -0.25 -5.63 21.55
CA GLY A 100 0.34 -6.88 21.12
C GLY A 100 0.57 -7.01 19.59
N ALA A 101 0.38 -5.95 18.82
CA ALA A 101 0.66 -5.99 17.40
C ALA A 101 2.15 -6.26 17.12
N ARG A 102 2.41 -7.20 16.20
CA ARG A 102 3.76 -7.45 15.67
C ARG A 102 3.95 -6.64 14.39
N VAL A 103 5.15 -6.11 14.21
CA VAL A 103 5.51 -5.34 13.01
C VAL A 103 6.58 -6.07 12.22
N ILE A 104 6.39 -6.19 10.91
CA ILE A 104 7.40 -6.68 9.96
C ILE A 104 7.62 -5.60 8.91
N GLU A 105 8.87 -5.23 8.70
CA GLU A 105 9.30 -4.24 7.73
C GLU A 105 9.92 -4.93 6.52
N LEU A 106 9.54 -4.51 5.32
CA LEU A 106 10.03 -5.07 4.06
C LEU A 106 10.65 -3.96 3.20
N ASP A 107 11.68 -4.29 2.45
CA ASP A 107 12.32 -3.38 1.50
C ASP A 107 11.49 -3.30 0.21
N CYS A 108 10.40 -2.53 0.28
CA CYS A 108 9.45 -2.33 -0.82
C CYS A 108 8.62 -1.06 -0.62
N GLY A 109 7.85 -0.69 -1.62
CA GLY A 109 6.86 0.38 -1.55
C GLY A 109 5.51 -0.10 -0.99
N HIS A 110 4.45 0.63 -1.33
CA HIS A 110 3.07 0.34 -0.96
C HIS A 110 2.55 -0.94 -1.62
N ALA A 111 3.00 -1.24 -2.83
CA ALA A 111 2.60 -2.42 -3.60
C ALA A 111 3.32 -3.71 -3.13
N MET A 112 3.47 -3.89 -1.82
CA MET A 112 4.27 -4.95 -1.19
C MET A 112 3.89 -6.36 -1.63
N LEU A 113 2.61 -6.63 -1.89
CA LEU A 113 2.13 -7.93 -2.39
C LEU A 113 2.72 -8.28 -3.76
N SER A 114 3.01 -7.28 -4.56
CA SER A 114 3.62 -7.46 -5.88
C SER A 114 5.15 -7.42 -5.81
N GLU A 115 5.72 -6.52 -5.03
CA GLU A 115 7.17 -6.33 -4.93
C GLU A 115 7.86 -7.41 -4.10
N GLN A 116 7.25 -7.86 -3.00
CA GLN A 116 7.82 -8.79 -2.02
C GLN A 116 6.86 -9.94 -1.67
N SER A 117 6.20 -10.52 -2.68
CA SER A 117 5.15 -11.55 -2.51
C SER A 117 5.56 -12.71 -1.60
N ASN A 118 6.79 -13.22 -1.73
CA ASN A 118 7.27 -14.33 -0.90
C ASN A 118 7.51 -13.91 0.55
N ALA A 119 8.04 -12.70 0.79
CA ALA A 119 8.26 -12.18 2.13
C ALA A 119 6.91 -11.90 2.83
N VAL A 120 5.95 -11.34 2.10
CA VAL A 120 4.58 -11.14 2.63
C VAL A 120 3.94 -12.49 2.95
N LEU A 121 4.05 -13.50 2.07
CA LEU A 121 3.52 -14.84 2.34
C LEU A 121 4.19 -15.46 3.58
N ALA A 122 5.50 -15.31 3.74
CA ALA A 122 6.22 -15.79 4.92
C ALA A 122 5.73 -15.08 6.20
N ALA A 123 5.51 -13.76 6.13
CA ALA A 123 4.97 -12.98 7.23
C ALA A 123 3.55 -13.45 7.62
N LEU A 124 2.66 -13.64 6.66
CA LEU A 124 1.28 -14.11 6.90
C LEU A 124 1.24 -15.48 7.56
N LYS A 125 2.13 -16.40 7.20
CA LYS A 125 2.22 -17.72 7.82
C LYS A 125 2.58 -17.69 9.32
N THR A 126 3.01 -16.56 9.84
CA THR A 126 3.36 -16.42 11.26
C THR A 126 2.19 -16.03 12.16
N ILE A 127 1.04 -15.70 11.60
CA ILE A 127 -0.16 -15.29 12.34
C ILE A 127 -1.28 -16.34 12.28
N VAL A 128 -1.12 -17.32 11.40
CA VAL A 128 -2.08 -18.44 11.22
C VAL A 128 -1.69 -19.60 12.11
#